data_b42b75a9b9cb8e5397d8923068d82858
#
_entry.id   b42b75a9b9cb8e5397d8923068d82858
#
_cell.length_a   1.000
_cell.length_b   1.000
_cell.length_c   1.000
_cell.angle_alpha   90.00
_cell.angle_beta   90.00
_cell.angle_gamma   90.00
#
_symmetry.space_group_name_H-M   'P 1'
#
loop_
_entity.id
_entity.type
_entity.pdbx_description
1 polymer ?
#
loop_
_entity_poly.entity_id
_entity_poly.type
_entity_poly.pdbx_seq_one_letter_code
_entity_poly.pdbx_strand_id
1 'polypeptide(L)'
;EKKKADKEMVRIAALVENSPNNIMYADHEFNLQYLNPASVKTLKGLEKFLPDKVENLIGQSIEIFLKVPGDVRRIIFDPRNLPHQAVVGLGTESLNLQVAAIMDNDGNYLRPMLALEVVTERLATQGKAQELAELDKQKGEELRAKVDSILEVVNFASQGDLTKNVSVKGEDAIGQMGEGLGTFFSDL
;
A
#
# COMPACT_ATOMS: atom_id res chain seq x y z
N GLU A 1 47.26 -5.60 7.56
CA GLU A 1 46.01 -4.84 7.74
C GLU A 1 45.35 -4.52 6.39
N LYS A 2 46.08 -3.97 5.39
CA LYS A 2 45.55 -3.60 4.07
C LYS A 2 44.88 -4.78 3.35
N LYS A 3 45.51 -5.97 3.32
CA LYS A 3 44.92 -7.19 2.71
C LYS A 3 43.63 -7.68 3.40
N LYS A 4 43.43 -7.39 4.68
CA LYS A 4 42.21 -7.76 5.42
C LYS A 4 41.09 -6.78 5.09
N ALA A 5 41.40 -5.50 5.00
CA ALA A 5 40.43 -4.46 4.57
C ALA A 5 39.97 -4.66 3.12
N ASP A 6 40.91 -4.99 2.21
CA ASP A 6 40.56 -5.26 0.81
C ASP A 6 39.63 -6.49 0.67
N LYS A 7 39.88 -7.56 1.44
CA LYS A 7 38.98 -8.74 1.45
C LYS A 7 37.59 -8.43 2.01
N GLU A 8 37.50 -7.61 3.03
CA GLU A 8 36.22 -7.20 3.63
C GLU A 8 35.43 -6.31 2.67
N MET A 9 36.10 -5.39 1.98
CA MET A 9 35.49 -4.56 0.94
C MET A 9 34.90 -5.40 -0.20
N VAL A 10 35.65 -6.40 -0.68
CA VAL A 10 35.15 -7.34 -1.71
C VAL A 10 33.94 -8.12 -1.20
N ARG A 11 33.92 -8.52 0.05
CA ARG A 11 32.79 -9.22 0.68
C ARG A 11 31.54 -8.35 0.73
N ILE A 12 31.68 -7.10 1.18
CA ILE A 12 30.57 -6.15 1.28
C ILE A 12 30.02 -5.84 -0.12
N ALA A 13 30.89 -5.61 -1.10
CA ALA A 13 30.47 -5.42 -2.48
C ALA A 13 29.70 -6.65 -3.02
N ALA A 14 30.19 -7.87 -2.75
CA ALA A 14 29.52 -9.09 -3.15
C ALA A 14 28.14 -9.27 -2.48
N LEU A 15 27.94 -8.81 -1.25
CA LEU A 15 26.63 -8.85 -0.59
C LEU A 15 25.62 -7.94 -1.29
N VAL A 16 26.03 -6.74 -1.70
CA VAL A 16 25.17 -5.82 -2.45
C VAL A 16 24.88 -6.34 -3.84
N GLU A 17 25.89 -6.84 -4.56
CA GLU A 17 25.77 -7.40 -5.91
C GLU A 17 24.84 -8.62 -5.95
N ASN A 18 24.87 -9.48 -4.94
CA ASN A 18 24.03 -10.67 -4.87
C ASN A 18 22.74 -10.48 -4.04
N SER A 19 22.45 -9.27 -3.59
CA SER A 19 21.20 -8.98 -2.88
C SER A 19 19.99 -9.17 -3.81
N PRO A 20 18.93 -9.89 -3.37
CA PRO A 20 17.68 -9.97 -4.12
C PRO A 20 16.89 -8.66 -4.09
N ASN A 21 17.21 -7.77 -3.16
CA ASN A 21 16.56 -6.47 -3.05
C ASN A 21 17.16 -5.46 -4.03
N ASN A 22 16.33 -4.58 -4.53
CA ASN A 22 16.77 -3.48 -5.38
C ASN A 22 17.53 -2.45 -4.54
N ILE A 23 18.82 -2.35 -4.76
CA ILE A 23 19.71 -1.43 -4.04
C ILE A 23 20.35 -0.48 -5.06
N MET A 24 20.22 0.79 -4.78
CA MET A 24 20.77 1.88 -5.58
C MET A 24 21.39 2.91 -4.65
N TYR A 25 22.34 3.66 -5.14
CA TYR A 25 22.73 4.90 -4.47
C TYR A 25 22.90 6.05 -5.47
N ALA A 26 22.71 7.25 -4.98
CA ALA A 26 22.83 8.48 -5.73
C ALA A 26 23.87 9.40 -5.08
N ASP A 27 24.24 10.47 -5.76
CA ASP A 27 25.03 11.56 -5.19
C ASP A 27 24.13 12.52 -4.37
N HIS A 28 24.73 13.60 -3.87
CA HIS A 28 24.01 14.61 -3.09
C HIS A 28 22.93 15.37 -3.87
N GLU A 29 23.02 15.36 -5.20
CA GLU A 29 22.03 15.96 -6.11
C GLU A 29 20.99 14.96 -6.58
N PHE A 30 21.01 13.74 -6.00
CA PHE A 30 20.14 12.62 -6.37
C PHE A 30 20.33 12.13 -7.82
N ASN A 31 21.51 12.32 -8.40
CA ASN A 31 21.88 11.66 -9.63
C ASN A 31 22.32 10.23 -9.32
N LEU A 32 21.76 9.29 -10.03
CA LEU A 32 22.00 7.87 -9.84
C LEU A 32 23.46 7.51 -10.15
N GLN A 33 24.13 6.86 -9.21
CA GLN A 33 25.54 6.48 -9.34
C GLN A 33 25.75 4.98 -9.44
N TYR A 34 24.80 4.20 -8.91
CA TYR A 34 24.94 2.76 -8.86
C TYR A 34 23.57 2.06 -8.82
N LEU A 35 23.49 0.93 -9.51
CA LEU A 35 22.38 -0.02 -9.52
C LEU A 35 22.95 -1.42 -9.31
N ASN A 36 22.45 -2.17 -8.32
CA ASN A 36 22.81 -3.59 -8.23
C ASN A 36 22.04 -4.40 -9.31
N PRO A 37 22.44 -5.67 -9.58
CA PRO A 37 21.80 -6.49 -10.59
C PRO A 37 20.29 -6.67 -10.40
N ALA A 38 19.80 -6.75 -9.16
CA ALA A 38 18.37 -6.82 -8.87
C ALA A 38 17.64 -5.55 -9.34
N SER A 39 18.21 -4.37 -9.06
CA SER A 39 17.67 -3.07 -9.53
C SER A 39 17.63 -3.00 -11.05
N VAL A 40 18.70 -3.40 -11.71
CA VAL A 40 18.78 -3.44 -13.19
C VAL A 40 17.67 -4.33 -13.75
N LYS A 41 17.49 -5.54 -13.19
CA LYS A 41 16.46 -6.49 -13.62
C LYS A 41 15.05 -5.90 -13.45
N THR A 42 14.76 -5.31 -12.30
CA THR A 42 13.45 -4.71 -12.02
C THR A 42 13.17 -3.53 -12.95
N LEU A 43 14.13 -2.61 -13.10
CA LEU A 43 13.98 -1.44 -13.97
C LEU A 43 13.88 -1.83 -15.45
N LYS A 44 14.54 -2.88 -15.91
CA LYS A 44 14.35 -3.42 -17.27
C LYS A 44 12.91 -3.90 -17.52
N GLY A 45 12.27 -4.49 -16.52
CA GLY A 45 10.84 -4.83 -16.59
C GLY A 45 9.93 -3.61 -16.71
N LEU A 46 10.39 -2.45 -16.27
CA LEU A 46 9.68 -1.18 -16.27
C LEU A 46 10.16 -0.20 -17.36
N GLU A 47 11.08 -0.64 -18.22
CA GLU A 47 11.79 0.23 -19.18
C GLU A 47 10.84 1.03 -20.11
N LYS A 48 9.68 0.46 -20.43
CA LYS A 48 8.64 1.16 -21.22
C LYS A 48 8.09 2.44 -20.57
N PHE A 49 8.32 2.63 -19.28
CA PHE A 49 7.90 3.80 -18.51
C PHE A 49 9.06 4.74 -18.18
N LEU A 50 10.29 4.30 -18.43
CA LEU A 50 11.48 5.09 -18.21
C LEU A 50 11.71 6.07 -19.37
N PRO A 51 12.37 7.21 -19.14
CA PRO A 51 12.71 8.18 -20.21
C PRO A 51 13.78 7.66 -21.16
N ASP A 52 14.60 6.70 -20.73
CA ASP A 52 15.70 6.11 -21.47
C ASP A 52 15.91 4.65 -21.02
N LYS A 53 16.84 3.94 -21.68
CA LYS A 53 17.22 2.59 -21.31
C LYS A 53 17.90 2.57 -19.94
N VAL A 54 17.76 1.46 -19.23
CA VAL A 54 18.32 1.31 -17.86
C VAL A 54 19.84 1.57 -17.83
N GLU A 55 20.55 1.19 -18.88
CA GLU A 55 22.00 1.40 -19.01
C GLU A 55 22.41 2.88 -19.01
N ASN A 56 21.50 3.76 -19.41
CA ASN A 56 21.72 5.21 -19.51
C ASN A 56 21.24 5.98 -18.27
N LEU A 57 20.68 5.32 -17.28
CA LEU A 57 20.16 5.99 -16.08
C LEU A 57 21.26 6.47 -15.13
N ILE A 58 22.46 5.86 -15.19
CA ILE A 58 23.59 6.30 -14.38
C ILE A 58 23.96 7.74 -14.74
N GLY A 59 24.09 8.59 -13.73
CA GLY A 59 24.33 10.03 -13.88
C GLY A 59 23.07 10.87 -14.09
N GLN A 60 21.91 10.26 -14.28
CA GLN A 60 20.65 10.99 -14.38
C GLN A 60 19.97 11.15 -13.01
N SER A 61 19.25 12.25 -12.82
CA SER A 61 18.47 12.47 -11.61
C SER A 61 17.31 11.47 -11.52
N ILE A 62 17.09 10.91 -10.34
CA ILE A 62 15.95 10.01 -10.07
C ILE A 62 14.61 10.68 -10.34
N GLU A 63 14.53 12.00 -10.29
CA GLU A 63 13.31 12.76 -10.56
C GLU A 63 12.81 12.65 -12.01
N ILE A 64 13.71 12.33 -12.94
CA ILE A 64 13.36 12.21 -14.36
C ILE A 64 12.43 11.03 -14.58
N PHE A 65 12.62 9.95 -13.86
CA PHE A 65 11.85 8.72 -14.02
C PHE A 65 10.91 8.40 -12.84
N LEU A 66 11.21 8.88 -11.65
CA LEU A 66 10.30 8.78 -10.51
C LEU A 66 9.51 10.08 -10.36
N LYS A 67 8.21 10.01 -10.61
CA LYS A 67 7.32 11.16 -10.32
C LYS A 67 7.13 11.28 -8.82
N VAL A 68 8.12 11.84 -8.16
CA VAL A 68 8.11 12.07 -6.71
C VAL A 68 7.22 13.28 -6.41
N PRO A 69 6.16 13.14 -5.58
CA PRO A 69 5.37 14.28 -5.13
C PRO A 69 6.23 15.35 -4.46
N GLY A 70 5.87 16.64 -4.63
CA GLY A 70 6.72 17.74 -4.19
C GLY A 70 6.94 17.82 -2.67
N ASP A 71 6.01 17.32 -1.88
CA ASP A 71 6.13 17.16 -0.43
C ASP A 71 7.13 16.05 -0.07
N VAL A 72 7.03 14.89 -0.71
CA VAL A 72 7.98 13.77 -0.55
C VAL A 72 9.36 14.20 -1.01
N ARG A 73 9.47 14.94 -2.12
CA ARG A 73 10.74 15.49 -2.59
C ARG A 73 11.46 16.29 -1.52
N ARG A 74 10.78 17.22 -0.87
CA ARG A 74 11.36 18.04 0.20
C ARG A 74 11.87 17.20 1.37
N ILE A 75 11.19 16.10 1.66
CA ILE A 75 11.55 15.20 2.75
C ILE A 75 12.83 14.43 2.38
N ILE A 76 12.85 13.78 1.22
CA ILE A 76 13.96 12.89 0.84
C ILE A 76 15.26 13.63 0.52
N PHE A 77 15.19 14.92 0.13
CA PHE A 77 16.38 15.75 -0.12
C PHE A 77 17.00 16.35 1.15
N ASP A 78 16.34 16.25 2.30
CA ASP A 78 16.92 16.67 3.58
C ASP A 78 17.37 15.44 4.38
N PRO A 79 18.69 15.21 4.57
CA PRO A 79 19.22 14.04 5.28
C PRO A 79 18.67 13.85 6.69
N ARG A 80 18.20 14.93 7.34
CA ARG A 80 17.63 14.90 8.70
C ARG A 80 16.28 14.19 8.76
N ASN A 81 15.60 14.07 7.61
CA ASN A 81 14.31 13.41 7.49
C ASN A 81 14.45 11.94 7.08
N LEU A 82 15.66 11.45 6.87
CA LEU A 82 15.91 10.06 6.49
C LEU A 82 16.10 9.16 7.72
N PRO A 83 15.68 7.90 7.68
CA PRO A 83 15.10 7.21 6.52
C PRO A 83 13.65 7.62 6.25
N HIS A 84 13.27 7.64 4.97
CA HIS A 84 11.90 7.94 4.55
C HIS A 84 11.40 6.91 3.53
N GLN A 85 10.09 6.66 3.55
CA GLN A 85 9.43 5.72 2.64
C GLN A 85 8.20 6.39 2.02
N ALA A 86 8.04 6.23 0.71
CA ALA A 86 6.89 6.76 -0.01
C ALA A 86 6.49 5.86 -1.17
N VAL A 87 5.22 5.86 -1.51
CA VAL A 87 4.74 5.23 -2.75
C VAL A 87 4.78 6.28 -3.86
N VAL A 88 5.51 5.98 -4.92
CA VAL A 88 5.67 6.84 -6.10
C VAL A 88 5.17 6.12 -7.36
N GLY A 89 4.69 6.87 -8.34
CA GLY A 89 4.21 6.33 -9.60
C GLY A 89 5.30 6.27 -10.67
N LEU A 90 5.32 5.17 -11.43
CA LEU A 90 6.10 5.03 -12.66
C LEU A 90 5.19 4.43 -13.76
N GLY A 91 4.66 5.26 -14.63
CA GLY A 91 3.65 4.85 -15.59
C GLY A 91 2.39 4.33 -14.90
N THR A 92 2.04 3.07 -15.15
CA THR A 92 0.91 2.38 -14.50
C THR A 92 1.30 1.62 -13.22
N GLU A 93 2.60 1.61 -12.89
CA GLU A 93 3.11 0.89 -11.73
C GLU A 93 3.23 1.81 -10.52
N SER A 94 2.99 1.23 -9.36
CA SER A 94 3.24 1.83 -8.04
C SER A 94 4.50 1.24 -7.46
N LEU A 95 5.44 2.11 -7.10
CA LEU A 95 6.72 1.73 -6.53
C LEU A 95 6.81 2.22 -5.08
N ASN A 96 7.17 1.33 -4.18
CA ASN A 96 7.57 1.70 -2.83
C ASN A 96 9.03 2.14 -2.86
N LEU A 97 9.27 3.44 -2.72
CA LEU A 97 10.59 4.05 -2.65
C LEU A 97 10.99 4.19 -1.20
N GLN A 98 12.12 3.61 -0.83
CA GLN A 98 12.77 3.83 0.46
C GLN A 98 14.06 4.60 0.23
N VAL A 99 14.26 5.67 0.99
CA VAL A 99 15.48 6.47 0.96
C VAL A 99 16.08 6.47 2.34
N ALA A 100 17.36 6.12 2.44
CA ALA A 100 18.12 6.12 3.69
C ALA A 100 19.42 6.91 3.52
N ALA A 101 19.91 7.48 4.60
CA ALA A 101 21.20 8.15 4.63
C ALA A 101 22.32 7.14 4.84
N ILE A 102 23.35 7.17 3.98
CA ILE A 102 24.62 6.51 4.25
C ILE A 102 25.47 7.49 5.04
N MET A 103 25.92 7.08 6.22
CA MET A 103 26.79 7.86 7.11
C MET A 103 28.20 7.27 7.11
N ASP A 104 29.20 8.12 7.36
CA ASP A 104 30.56 7.66 7.67
C ASP A 104 30.68 7.21 9.14
N ASN A 105 31.86 6.77 9.53
CA ASN A 105 32.15 6.33 10.90
C ASN A 105 32.05 7.45 11.96
N ASP A 106 32.13 8.70 11.53
CA ASP A 106 32.04 9.89 12.38
C ASP A 106 30.58 10.43 12.43
N GLY A 107 29.63 9.78 11.72
CA GLY A 107 28.22 10.15 11.66
C GLY A 107 27.91 11.27 10.67
N ASN A 108 28.83 11.60 9.74
CA ASN A 108 28.57 12.58 8.70
C ASN A 108 27.82 11.93 7.53
N TYR A 109 26.88 12.66 6.96
CA TYR A 109 26.14 12.23 5.79
C TYR A 109 27.02 12.14 4.55
N LEU A 110 27.08 10.96 3.94
CA LEU A 110 27.84 10.71 2.72
C LEU A 110 26.98 10.81 1.47
N ARG A 111 25.86 10.08 1.42
CA ARG A 111 24.98 10.04 0.25
C ARG A 111 23.66 9.31 0.54
N PRO A 112 22.63 9.46 -0.31
CA PRO A 112 21.42 8.68 -0.18
C PRO A 112 21.59 7.27 -0.76
N MET A 113 21.06 6.29 -0.04
CA MET A 113 20.77 4.96 -0.54
C MET A 113 19.29 4.86 -0.84
N LEU A 114 18.96 4.25 -1.97
CA LEU A 114 17.59 4.06 -2.42
C LEU A 114 17.30 2.55 -2.59
N ALA A 115 16.11 2.16 -2.20
CA ALA A 115 15.57 0.84 -2.52
C ALA A 115 14.19 1.01 -3.15
N LEU A 116 13.89 0.20 -4.17
CA LEU A 116 12.61 0.20 -4.87
C LEU A 116 11.96 -1.18 -4.75
N GLU A 117 10.65 -1.18 -4.59
CA GLU A 117 9.84 -2.39 -4.66
C GLU A 117 8.60 -2.09 -5.51
N VAL A 118 8.28 -2.94 -6.49
CA VAL A 118 7.02 -2.84 -7.24
C VAL A 118 5.90 -3.35 -6.35
N VAL A 119 4.92 -2.50 -6.05
CA VAL A 119 3.83 -2.78 -5.10
C VAL A 119 2.43 -2.69 -5.72
N THR A 120 2.34 -2.53 -7.03
CA THR A 120 1.09 -2.37 -7.78
C THR A 120 0.08 -3.47 -7.45
N GLU A 121 0.48 -4.73 -7.58
CA GLU A 121 -0.41 -5.87 -7.34
C GLU A 121 -0.79 -5.98 -5.86
N ARG A 122 0.16 -5.74 -4.95
CA ARG A 122 -0.08 -5.75 -3.50
C ARG A 122 -1.10 -4.70 -3.09
N LEU A 123 -0.97 -3.47 -3.60
CA LEU A 123 -1.91 -2.38 -3.33
C LEU A 123 -3.30 -2.66 -3.92
N ALA A 124 -3.37 -3.20 -5.15
CA ALA A 124 -4.63 -3.58 -5.77
C ALA A 124 -5.36 -4.67 -4.97
N THR A 125 -4.64 -5.68 -4.51
CA THR A 125 -5.20 -6.76 -3.67
C THR A 125 -5.68 -6.23 -2.32
N GLN A 126 -4.87 -5.38 -1.68
CA GLN A 126 -5.23 -4.76 -0.41
C GLN A 126 -6.48 -3.87 -0.54
N GLY A 127 -6.58 -3.08 -1.61
CA GLY A 127 -7.74 -2.25 -1.90
C GLY A 127 -9.02 -3.09 -2.06
N LYS A 128 -8.96 -4.18 -2.83
CA LYS A 128 -10.10 -5.11 -2.97
C LYS A 128 -10.50 -5.76 -1.66
N ALA A 129 -9.54 -6.15 -0.82
CA ALA A 129 -9.83 -6.74 0.49
C ALA A 129 -10.53 -5.74 1.42
N GLN A 130 -10.11 -4.47 1.40
CA GLN A 130 -10.76 -3.41 2.17
C GLN A 130 -12.18 -3.13 1.69
N GLU A 131 -12.39 -3.06 0.37
CA GLU A 131 -13.72 -2.87 -0.24
C GLU A 131 -14.69 -4.00 0.14
N LEU A 132 -14.23 -5.27 0.07
CA LEU A 132 -15.03 -6.42 0.48
C LEU A 132 -15.36 -6.39 1.98
N ALA A 133 -14.39 -6.04 2.83
CA ALA A 133 -14.61 -5.94 4.27
C ALA A 133 -15.63 -4.85 4.64
N GLU A 134 -15.58 -3.71 3.96
CA GLU A 134 -16.55 -2.63 4.17
C GLU A 134 -17.94 -3.02 3.68
N LEU A 135 -18.04 -3.71 2.53
CA LEU A 135 -19.30 -4.22 2.02
C LEU A 135 -19.92 -5.25 2.97
N ASP A 136 -19.13 -6.18 3.50
CA ASP A 136 -19.59 -7.18 4.47
C ASP A 136 -20.07 -6.52 5.77
N LYS A 137 -19.36 -5.48 6.24
CA LYS A 137 -19.77 -4.71 7.40
C LYS A 137 -21.12 -4.02 7.17
N GLN A 138 -21.29 -3.34 6.04
CA GLN A 138 -22.53 -2.67 5.68
C GLN A 138 -23.72 -3.66 5.61
N LYS A 139 -23.52 -4.81 4.97
CA LYS A 139 -24.54 -5.87 4.93
C LYS A 139 -24.87 -6.40 6.33
N GLY A 140 -23.86 -6.57 7.19
CA GLY A 140 -24.07 -7.00 8.57
C GLY A 140 -24.87 -5.99 9.39
N GLU A 141 -24.59 -4.70 9.24
CA GLU A 141 -25.32 -3.61 9.89
C GLU A 141 -26.77 -3.52 9.38
N GLU A 142 -26.99 -3.65 8.07
CA GLU A 142 -28.34 -3.68 7.47
C GLU A 142 -29.15 -4.87 8.01
N LEU A 143 -28.56 -6.07 8.01
CA LEU A 143 -29.20 -7.27 8.53
C LEU A 143 -29.58 -7.12 10.00
N ARG A 144 -28.67 -6.59 10.82
CA ARG A 144 -28.91 -6.33 12.23
C ARG A 144 -30.09 -5.35 12.44
N ALA A 145 -30.09 -4.25 11.68
CA ALA A 145 -31.18 -3.28 11.76
C ALA A 145 -32.54 -3.91 11.38
N LYS A 146 -32.58 -4.79 10.37
CA LYS A 146 -33.78 -5.55 10.01
C LYS A 146 -34.25 -6.46 11.15
N VAL A 147 -33.34 -7.19 11.77
CA VAL A 147 -33.63 -8.09 12.89
C VAL A 147 -34.12 -7.30 14.10
N ASP A 148 -33.44 -6.21 14.46
CA ASP A 148 -33.81 -5.38 15.61
C ASP A 148 -35.23 -4.79 15.42
N SER A 149 -35.58 -4.35 14.20
CA SER A 149 -36.91 -3.86 13.86
C SER A 149 -38.00 -4.94 14.03
N ILE A 150 -37.72 -6.17 13.62
CA ILE A 150 -38.67 -7.30 13.80
C ILE A 150 -38.81 -7.63 15.30
N LEU A 151 -37.73 -7.69 16.03
CA LEU A 151 -37.74 -7.97 17.48
C LEU A 151 -38.52 -6.89 18.26
N GLU A 152 -38.41 -5.64 17.87
CA GLU A 152 -39.19 -4.57 18.47
C GLU A 152 -40.69 -4.78 18.33
N VAL A 153 -41.16 -5.08 17.11
CA VAL A 153 -42.61 -5.34 16.85
C VAL A 153 -43.09 -6.58 17.58
N VAL A 154 -42.30 -7.68 17.59
CA VAL A 154 -42.66 -8.91 18.32
C VAL A 154 -42.75 -8.63 19.81
N ASN A 155 -41.86 -7.79 20.37
CA ASN A 155 -41.88 -7.44 21.78
C ASN A 155 -43.15 -6.62 22.14
N PHE A 156 -43.58 -5.67 21.33
CA PHE A 156 -44.85 -4.95 21.51
C PHE A 156 -46.06 -5.89 21.42
N ALA A 157 -46.09 -6.78 20.43
CA ALA A 157 -47.14 -7.76 20.27
C ALA A 157 -47.25 -8.70 21.48
N SER A 158 -46.14 -9.13 22.07
CA SER A 158 -46.12 -9.96 23.28
C SER A 158 -46.71 -9.26 24.51
N GLN A 159 -46.78 -7.94 24.51
CA GLN A 159 -47.40 -7.11 25.56
C GLN A 159 -48.86 -6.76 25.24
N GLY A 160 -49.41 -7.32 24.13
CA GLY A 160 -50.78 -7.09 23.71
C GLY A 160 -50.98 -5.86 22.79
N ASP A 161 -49.91 -5.18 22.42
CA ASP A 161 -49.96 -4.08 21.44
C ASP A 161 -49.74 -4.59 20.02
N LEU A 162 -50.82 -4.79 19.30
CA LEU A 162 -50.83 -5.23 17.89
C LEU A 162 -50.91 -4.05 16.90
N THR A 163 -50.77 -2.84 17.37
CA THR A 163 -50.86 -1.64 16.50
C THR A 163 -49.59 -1.35 15.71
N LYS A 164 -48.47 -2.00 16.07
CA LYS A 164 -47.16 -1.83 15.43
C LYS A 164 -47.09 -2.68 14.14
N ASN A 165 -46.65 -2.05 13.07
CA ASN A 165 -46.44 -2.73 11.80
C ASN A 165 -44.95 -3.09 11.59
N VAL A 166 -44.71 -4.29 11.05
CA VAL A 166 -43.40 -4.70 10.57
C VAL A 166 -43.13 -4.02 9.24
N SER A 167 -42.14 -3.15 9.20
CA SER A 167 -41.75 -2.42 7.97
C SER A 167 -40.63 -3.11 7.19
N VAL A 168 -40.07 -4.22 7.73
CA VAL A 168 -38.96 -4.95 7.11
C VAL A 168 -39.45 -5.71 5.89
N LYS A 169 -38.84 -5.41 4.73
CA LYS A 169 -39.14 -6.04 3.44
C LYS A 169 -37.83 -6.45 2.77
N GLY A 170 -37.92 -7.39 1.85
CA GLY A 170 -36.79 -7.81 1.01
C GLY A 170 -36.90 -9.25 0.54
N GLU A 171 -36.10 -9.59 -0.46
CA GLU A 171 -36.08 -10.95 -1.02
C GLU A 171 -35.26 -11.93 -0.16
N ASP A 172 -34.51 -11.43 0.84
CA ASP A 172 -33.78 -12.25 1.78
C ASP A 172 -34.69 -12.92 2.83
N ALA A 173 -34.17 -13.92 3.53
CA ALA A 173 -34.92 -14.66 4.53
C ALA A 173 -35.52 -13.78 5.63
N ILE A 174 -34.83 -12.70 6.01
CA ILE A 174 -35.29 -11.75 7.04
C ILE A 174 -36.41 -10.84 6.48
N GLY A 175 -36.28 -10.40 5.24
CA GLY A 175 -37.36 -9.66 4.55
C GLY A 175 -38.64 -10.47 4.43
N GLN A 176 -38.53 -11.72 4.00
CA GLN A 176 -39.68 -12.66 3.91
C GLN A 176 -40.32 -12.91 5.28
N MET A 177 -39.49 -13.06 6.33
CA MET A 177 -40.00 -13.20 7.70
C MET A 177 -40.71 -11.91 8.16
N GLY A 178 -40.20 -10.72 7.83
CA GLY A 178 -40.85 -9.45 8.12
C GLY A 178 -42.23 -9.32 7.44
N GLU A 179 -42.33 -9.68 6.16
CA GLU A 179 -43.57 -9.67 5.41
C GLU A 179 -44.59 -10.68 5.98
N GLY A 180 -44.14 -11.88 6.32
CA GLY A 180 -44.99 -12.91 6.93
C GLY A 180 -45.56 -12.49 8.28
N LEU A 181 -44.73 -11.89 9.15
CA LEU A 181 -45.14 -11.34 10.43
C LEU A 181 -46.11 -10.17 10.25
N GLY A 182 -45.85 -9.27 9.27
CA GLY A 182 -46.78 -8.17 8.95
C GLY A 182 -48.16 -8.64 8.56
N THR A 183 -48.27 -9.68 7.71
CA THR A 183 -49.51 -10.29 7.34
C THR A 183 -50.21 -10.94 8.55
N PHE A 184 -49.46 -11.70 9.34
CA PHE A 184 -49.98 -12.35 10.55
C PHE A 184 -50.62 -11.36 11.54
N PHE A 185 -49.91 -10.25 11.85
CA PHE A 185 -50.46 -9.22 12.75
C PHE A 185 -51.63 -8.41 12.16
N SER A 186 -51.74 -8.37 10.83
CA SER A 186 -52.87 -7.69 10.19
C SER A 186 -54.16 -8.52 10.18
N ASP A 187 -54.05 -9.84 10.33
CA ASP A 187 -55.17 -10.81 10.32
C ASP A 187 -55.70 -11.10 11.73
N LEU A 188 -55.06 -10.56 12.79
CA LEU A 188 -55.49 -10.66 14.20
C LEU A 188 -56.36 -9.48 14.61
#